data_ec4b74a082c0d6f9b02fe945c62948f2
#
_entry.id   ec4b74a082c0d6f9b02fe945c62948f2
#
_cell.length_a   1.000
_cell.length_b   1.000
_cell.length_c   1.000
_cell.angle_alpha   90.00
_cell.angle_beta   90.00
_cell.angle_gamma   90.00
#
_symmetry.space_group_name_H-M   'P 1'
#
loop_
_entity.id
_entity.type
_entity.pdbx_description
1 polymer ?
#
loop_
_entity_poly.entity_id
_entity_poly.type
_entity_poly.pdbx_seq_one_letter_code
_entity_poly.pdbx_strand_id
1 'polypeptide(L)'
;PPSYKDIISRLPAEHPRVYMDKKSWEDLIKRSEGSADRKTYIDRAEKALKVPMKSVNDINVKLAANLKNEAQRKAMMTRESRRIIDREEANMDILVRAYLLTKDKRYANEAIKRVKDIVTWKNNKNVVGDFNFSTLLSICATTYDGLYDLLDKDTKRLLLENVKYFGSKMYQGFNNHLENHIADNHAVQMTLRLFTMAAFSVYGDLPEADIWTEYCYNIWVARFPGLNKDGAWHNGDSYCNVNIRTLIEVPYFYSRVSGFDFFTDPWYQGNALYTIYQHPPFSHSGGNGSGHLEKTKPYGVRVGYADALAKLTGNTYAADYVRTIQAKKPKILTEGSLGKAGGLAWFRLLCDKPLPEGRGLKDLPMGHVFSQSGLASFATHLDRTPRSAMISFRSSPFGSTSHSLANQNAFNTFWAGEAIFYSTGHHTSYIDRHALFCERSSRAHNTILVNGMGQRIG
;
A
#
# COMPACT_ATOMS: atom_id res chain seq x y z
N PRO A 1 -9.93 -12.77 16.58
CA PRO A 1 -8.93 -11.77 16.99
C PRO A 1 -9.01 -11.46 18.47
N PRO A 2 -7.90 -11.06 19.14
CA PRO A 2 -7.90 -10.61 20.52
C PRO A 2 -8.77 -9.34 20.69
N SER A 3 -9.10 -9.01 21.94
CA SER A 3 -9.79 -7.75 22.23
C SER A 3 -8.83 -6.56 22.06
N TYR A 4 -9.38 -5.34 21.89
CA TYR A 4 -8.56 -4.12 21.89
C TYR A 4 -7.75 -3.99 23.19
N LYS A 5 -8.33 -4.36 24.34
CA LYS A 5 -7.63 -4.35 25.63
C LYS A 5 -6.40 -5.26 25.64
N ASP A 6 -6.48 -6.42 24.98
CA ASP A 6 -5.33 -7.32 24.86
C ASP A 6 -4.22 -6.73 24.01
N ILE A 7 -4.56 -6.00 22.95
CA ILE A 7 -3.57 -5.27 22.12
C ILE A 7 -2.86 -4.21 22.95
N ILE A 8 -3.61 -3.36 23.64
CA ILE A 8 -3.05 -2.23 24.40
C ILE A 8 -2.22 -2.70 25.59
N SER A 9 -2.66 -3.74 26.30
CA SER A 9 -1.93 -4.27 27.44
C SER A 9 -0.53 -4.83 27.09
N ARG A 10 -0.32 -5.17 25.82
CA ARG A 10 0.93 -5.74 25.31
C ARG A 10 1.75 -4.76 24.46
N LEU A 11 1.21 -3.55 24.21
CA LEU A 11 1.94 -2.54 23.45
C LEU A 11 3.18 -2.11 24.25
N PRO A 12 4.39 -2.16 23.67
CA PRO A 12 5.59 -1.72 24.37
C PRO A 12 5.51 -0.26 24.79
N ALA A 13 5.94 0.05 26.02
CA ALA A 13 6.02 1.44 26.48
C ALA A 13 7.17 2.22 25.85
N GLU A 14 8.28 1.54 25.55
CA GLU A 14 9.49 2.16 24.98
C GLU A 14 9.44 2.31 23.48
N HIS A 15 10.05 3.38 22.96
CA HIS A 15 10.23 3.64 21.53
C HIS A 15 11.60 3.16 21.01
N PRO A 16 11.70 2.77 19.73
CA PRO A 16 10.62 2.55 18.78
C PRO A 16 9.75 1.34 19.16
N ARG A 17 8.45 1.42 18.90
CA ARG A 17 7.49 0.35 19.25
C ARG A 17 6.55 -0.04 18.12
N VAL A 18 6.29 0.87 17.17
CA VAL A 18 5.40 0.62 16.04
C VAL A 18 6.17 0.14 14.83
N TYR A 19 7.16 0.89 14.40
CA TYR A 19 7.93 0.58 13.19
C TYR A 19 8.91 -0.57 13.40
N MET A 20 9.32 -0.81 14.61
CA MET A 20 10.05 -1.99 15.09
C MET A 20 9.88 -2.10 16.60
N ASP A 21 10.34 -3.21 17.20
CA ASP A 21 10.39 -3.38 18.64
C ASP A 21 11.79 -3.00 19.14
N LYS A 22 11.88 -2.09 20.11
CA LYS A 22 13.16 -1.66 20.70
C LYS A 22 13.99 -2.83 21.24
N LYS A 23 13.33 -3.84 21.81
CA LYS A 23 14.00 -5.04 22.33
C LYS A 23 14.72 -5.85 21.25
N SER A 24 14.23 -5.80 20.01
CA SER A 24 14.80 -6.52 18.86
C SER A 24 15.77 -5.66 18.05
N TRP A 25 16.12 -4.46 18.49
CA TRP A 25 16.86 -3.51 17.67
C TRP A 25 18.26 -3.99 17.30
N GLU A 26 19.02 -4.46 18.28
CA GLU A 26 20.39 -4.97 18.03
C GLU A 26 20.36 -6.21 17.14
N ASP A 27 19.41 -7.10 17.37
CA ASP A 27 19.21 -8.28 16.52
C ASP A 27 18.86 -7.88 15.09
N LEU A 28 17.97 -6.90 14.88
CA LEU A 28 17.65 -6.39 13.55
C LEU A 28 18.90 -5.85 12.84
N ILE A 29 19.72 -5.07 13.52
CA ILE A 29 20.97 -4.55 12.94
C ILE A 29 21.86 -5.69 12.49
N LYS A 30 22.12 -6.65 13.38
CA LYS A 30 23.01 -7.79 13.12
C LYS A 30 22.51 -8.68 11.98
N ARG A 31 21.25 -9.14 12.03
CA ARG A 31 20.71 -10.06 11.03
C ARG A 31 20.44 -9.40 9.67
N SER A 32 20.31 -8.08 9.62
CA SER A 32 20.16 -7.35 8.37
C SER A 32 21.50 -7.09 7.65
N GLU A 33 22.65 -7.33 8.29
CA GLU A 33 23.97 -7.15 7.68
C GLU A 33 24.10 -7.94 6.38
N GLY A 34 24.65 -7.28 5.36
CA GLY A 34 24.80 -7.87 4.03
C GLY A 34 23.52 -8.03 3.21
N SER A 35 22.33 -7.77 3.79
CA SER A 35 21.09 -7.89 3.03
C SER A 35 20.93 -6.81 1.97
N ALA A 36 20.34 -7.18 0.83
CA ALA A 36 20.07 -6.26 -0.28
C ALA A 36 19.09 -5.14 0.11
N ASP A 37 18.13 -5.42 0.99
CA ASP A 37 17.17 -4.43 1.47
C ASP A 37 17.84 -3.38 2.37
N ARG A 38 18.72 -3.78 3.30
CA ARG A 38 19.53 -2.83 4.10
C ARG A 38 20.39 -1.96 3.20
N LYS A 39 21.09 -2.57 2.24
CA LYS A 39 21.89 -1.82 1.27
C LYS A 39 21.06 -0.80 0.52
N THR A 40 19.85 -1.18 0.10
CA THR A 40 18.93 -0.27 -0.60
C THR A 40 18.55 0.93 0.27
N TYR A 41 18.25 0.73 1.57
CA TYR A 41 18.00 1.84 2.51
C TYR A 41 19.21 2.76 2.66
N ILE A 42 20.41 2.20 2.86
CA ILE A 42 21.64 2.98 3.05
C ILE A 42 21.96 3.79 1.78
N ASP A 43 21.93 3.16 0.60
CA ASP A 43 22.22 3.83 -0.68
C ASP A 43 21.24 5.00 -0.94
N ARG A 44 19.98 4.85 -0.53
CA ARG A 44 18.98 5.90 -0.65
C ARG A 44 19.14 6.99 0.41
N ALA A 45 19.53 6.64 1.63
CA ALA A 45 19.80 7.58 2.69
C ALA A 45 21.00 8.48 2.36
N GLU A 46 22.09 7.90 1.82
CA GLU A 46 23.24 8.67 1.34
C GLU A 46 22.85 9.67 0.22
N LYS A 47 21.88 9.31 -0.62
CA LYS A 47 21.33 10.25 -1.61
C LYS A 47 20.46 11.32 -0.94
N ALA A 48 19.62 10.93 0.03
CA ALA A 48 18.74 11.86 0.75
C ALA A 48 19.51 12.93 1.52
N LEU A 49 20.69 12.60 2.09
CA LEU A 49 21.58 13.57 2.72
C LEU A 49 22.04 14.70 1.78
N LYS A 50 22.14 14.40 0.47
CA LYS A 50 22.64 15.33 -0.55
C LYS A 50 21.52 16.11 -1.25
N VAL A 51 20.27 15.69 -1.09
CA VAL A 51 19.13 16.29 -1.77
C VAL A 51 18.61 17.48 -0.94
N PRO A 52 18.57 18.70 -1.51
CA PRO A 52 17.96 19.83 -0.83
C PRO A 52 16.52 19.55 -0.44
N MET A 53 16.17 19.92 0.78
CA MET A 53 14.79 19.85 1.26
C MET A 53 13.91 20.75 0.41
N LYS A 54 12.72 20.27 0.08
CA LYS A 54 11.64 21.08 -0.49
C LYS A 54 10.88 21.79 0.62
N SER A 55 10.53 23.04 0.33
CA SER A 55 9.69 23.82 1.20
C SER A 55 8.23 23.78 0.75
N VAL A 56 7.32 24.01 1.66
CA VAL A 56 5.90 24.23 1.33
C VAL A 56 5.69 25.41 0.38
N ASN A 57 6.65 26.33 0.31
CA ASN A 57 6.64 27.46 -0.64
C ASN A 57 6.95 27.03 -2.08
N ASP A 58 7.47 25.80 -2.29
CA ASP A 58 7.67 25.22 -3.61
C ASP A 58 6.36 24.67 -4.25
N ILE A 59 5.22 24.76 -3.54
CA ILE A 59 3.91 24.38 -4.09
C ILE A 59 3.56 25.35 -5.21
N ASN A 60 3.35 24.82 -6.43
CA ASN A 60 3.05 25.66 -7.57
C ASN A 60 1.57 26.10 -7.60
N VAL A 61 1.25 27.16 -6.88
CA VAL A 61 -0.10 27.71 -6.80
C VAL A 61 -0.61 28.30 -8.13
N LYS A 62 0.29 28.70 -9.03
CA LYS A 62 -0.08 29.31 -10.33
C LYS A 62 -0.83 28.32 -11.22
N LEU A 63 -0.53 27.02 -11.15
CA LEU A 63 -1.24 26.01 -11.93
C LEU A 63 -2.72 25.91 -11.56
N ALA A 64 -3.07 26.11 -10.30
CA ALA A 64 -4.46 26.11 -9.87
C ALA A 64 -5.18 27.45 -10.14
N ALA A 65 -4.46 28.57 -10.07
CA ALA A 65 -5.03 29.92 -10.22
C ALA A 65 -5.69 30.14 -11.59
N ASN A 66 -5.18 29.51 -12.65
CA ASN A 66 -5.70 29.63 -14.02
C ASN A 66 -6.96 28.78 -14.30
N LEU A 67 -7.39 27.93 -13.35
CA LEU A 67 -8.56 27.07 -13.51
C LEU A 67 -9.82 27.81 -13.07
N LYS A 68 -10.87 27.82 -13.93
CA LYS A 68 -12.14 28.48 -13.62
C LYS A 68 -12.99 27.69 -12.63
N ASN A 69 -12.95 26.35 -12.70
CA ASN A 69 -13.75 25.48 -11.85
C ASN A 69 -13.09 25.25 -10.49
N GLU A 70 -13.85 25.47 -9.40
CA GLU A 70 -13.37 25.34 -8.03
C GLU A 70 -12.91 23.90 -7.68
N ALA A 71 -13.65 22.90 -8.09
CA ALA A 71 -13.27 21.50 -7.86
C ALA A 71 -11.95 21.14 -8.56
N GLN A 72 -11.74 21.65 -9.78
CA GLN A 72 -10.49 21.48 -10.52
C GLN A 72 -9.33 22.24 -9.83
N ARG A 73 -9.58 23.47 -9.32
CA ARG A 73 -8.58 24.19 -8.52
C ARG A 73 -8.18 23.40 -7.27
N LYS A 74 -9.16 22.91 -6.51
CA LYS A 74 -8.91 22.10 -5.31
C LYS A 74 -8.12 20.82 -5.65
N ALA A 75 -8.52 20.10 -6.70
CA ALA A 75 -7.82 18.90 -7.14
C ALA A 75 -6.36 19.19 -7.56
N MET A 76 -6.13 20.28 -8.30
CA MET A 76 -4.78 20.71 -8.69
C MET A 76 -3.93 21.10 -7.48
N MET A 77 -4.47 21.86 -6.54
CA MET A 77 -3.77 22.21 -5.30
C MET A 77 -3.44 20.98 -4.46
N THR A 78 -4.36 20.03 -4.35
CA THR A 78 -4.10 18.74 -3.68
C THR A 78 -2.95 17.98 -4.35
N ARG A 79 -2.92 17.94 -5.68
CA ARG A 79 -1.85 17.29 -6.44
C ARG A 79 -0.50 17.98 -6.25
N GLU A 80 -0.45 19.31 -6.34
CA GLU A 80 0.80 20.06 -6.22
C GLU A 80 1.37 20.01 -4.79
N SER A 81 0.52 20.14 -3.77
CA SER A 81 0.96 19.95 -2.38
C SER A 81 1.43 18.53 -2.13
N ARG A 82 0.71 17.52 -2.67
CA ARG A 82 1.10 16.11 -2.60
C ARG A 82 2.50 15.84 -3.18
N ARG A 83 2.83 16.45 -4.31
CA ARG A 83 4.14 16.28 -4.95
C ARG A 83 5.31 16.68 -4.03
N ILE A 84 5.13 17.73 -3.26
CA ILE A 84 6.14 18.19 -2.29
C ILE A 84 6.15 17.29 -1.05
N ILE A 85 4.98 17.00 -0.51
CA ILE A 85 4.82 16.21 0.72
C ILE A 85 5.30 14.77 0.53
N ASP A 86 4.92 14.09 -0.57
CA ASP A 86 5.35 12.71 -0.85
C ASP A 86 6.87 12.60 -1.05
N ARG A 87 7.49 13.65 -1.62
CA ARG A 87 8.95 13.68 -1.76
C ARG A 87 9.64 13.75 -0.40
N GLU A 88 9.18 14.62 0.48
CA GLU A 88 9.78 14.75 1.81
C GLU A 88 9.44 13.56 2.69
N GLU A 89 8.24 12.96 2.57
CA GLU A 89 7.90 11.71 3.24
C GLU A 89 8.87 10.58 2.87
N ALA A 90 9.14 10.42 1.57
CA ALA A 90 10.08 9.39 1.11
C ALA A 90 11.50 9.60 1.67
N ASN A 91 11.98 10.86 1.73
CA ASN A 91 13.28 11.17 2.32
C ASN A 91 13.29 10.91 3.83
N MET A 92 12.24 11.31 4.53
CA MET A 92 12.11 11.16 5.98
C MET A 92 12.03 9.68 6.37
N ASP A 93 11.17 8.89 5.72
CA ASP A 93 11.05 7.44 5.98
C ASP A 93 12.39 6.73 5.79
N ILE A 94 13.12 7.07 4.72
CA ILE A 94 14.44 6.50 4.42
C ILE A 94 15.47 6.89 5.48
N LEU A 95 15.56 8.15 5.86
CA LEU A 95 16.54 8.64 6.85
C LEU A 95 16.31 8.01 8.21
N VAL A 96 15.05 7.98 8.69
CA VAL A 96 14.70 7.37 9.98
C VAL A 96 15.04 5.87 9.97
N ARG A 97 14.63 5.14 8.93
CA ARG A 97 14.91 3.69 8.86
C ARG A 97 16.40 3.37 8.68
N ALA A 98 17.15 4.19 7.94
CA ALA A 98 18.59 4.02 7.84
C ALA A 98 19.28 4.22 9.19
N TYR A 99 18.83 5.19 10.00
CA TYR A 99 19.29 5.31 11.39
C TYR A 99 18.97 4.07 12.21
N LEU A 100 17.74 3.55 12.12
CA LEU A 100 17.33 2.33 12.83
C LEU A 100 18.15 1.09 12.43
N LEU A 101 18.65 1.04 11.17
CA LEU A 101 19.47 -0.06 10.67
C LEU A 101 20.97 0.07 10.99
N THR A 102 21.45 1.29 11.31
CA THR A 102 22.90 1.54 11.37
C THR A 102 23.37 2.24 12.63
N LYS A 103 22.45 2.91 13.35
CA LYS A 103 22.72 3.89 14.42
C LYS A 103 23.58 5.09 13.98
N ASP A 104 23.74 5.29 12.67
CA ASP A 104 24.48 6.45 12.14
C ASP A 104 23.67 7.74 12.34
N LYS A 105 24.18 8.58 13.25
CA LYS A 105 23.53 9.83 13.66
C LYS A 105 23.40 10.85 12.53
N ARG A 106 24.16 10.74 11.43
CA ARG A 106 24.03 11.63 10.27
C ARG A 106 22.61 11.58 9.72
N TYR A 107 22.03 10.38 9.60
CA TYR A 107 20.66 10.18 9.11
C TYR A 107 19.62 10.77 10.07
N ALA A 108 19.78 10.50 11.37
CA ALA A 108 18.88 11.05 12.38
C ALA A 108 18.93 12.58 12.43
N ASN A 109 20.13 13.17 12.41
CA ASN A 109 20.31 14.62 12.46
C ASN A 109 19.68 15.32 11.26
N GLU A 110 19.82 14.77 10.03
CA GLU A 110 19.17 15.32 8.85
C GLU A 110 17.64 15.16 8.92
N ALA A 111 17.13 14.03 9.42
CA ALA A 111 15.70 13.86 9.64
C ALA A 111 15.14 14.85 10.65
N ILE A 112 15.82 15.07 11.78
CA ILE A 112 15.42 16.05 12.81
C ILE A 112 15.45 17.47 12.24
N LYS A 113 16.46 17.82 11.45
CA LYS A 113 16.54 19.12 10.79
C LYS A 113 15.35 19.35 9.86
N ARG A 114 15.01 18.37 9.02
CA ARG A 114 13.89 18.46 8.09
C ARG A 114 12.55 18.53 8.79
N VAL A 115 12.34 17.71 9.82
CA VAL A 115 11.06 17.71 10.52
C VAL A 115 10.77 19.02 11.24
N LYS A 116 11.79 19.75 11.71
CA LYS A 116 11.63 21.11 12.30
C LYS A 116 11.02 22.12 11.34
N ASP A 117 11.23 21.99 10.04
CA ASP A 117 10.53 22.79 9.03
C ASP A 117 9.13 22.21 8.74
N ILE A 118 9.03 20.89 8.54
CA ILE A 118 7.76 20.21 8.18
C ILE A 118 6.67 20.46 9.23
N VAL A 119 6.99 20.53 10.51
CA VAL A 119 5.99 20.81 11.57
C VAL A 119 5.32 22.17 11.44
N THR A 120 5.90 23.09 10.67
CA THR A 120 5.31 24.41 10.38
C THR A 120 4.27 24.36 9.27
N TRP A 121 4.26 23.30 8.44
CA TRP A 121 3.44 23.23 7.22
C TRP A 121 1.94 23.14 7.50
N LYS A 122 1.53 22.71 8.71
CA LYS A 122 0.12 22.66 9.13
C LYS A 122 -0.59 24.00 9.01
N ASN A 123 0.16 25.12 9.08
CA ASN A 123 -0.38 26.47 9.02
C ASN A 123 -0.48 27.01 7.58
N ASN A 124 0.01 26.28 6.58
CA ASN A 124 0.00 26.74 5.20
C ASN A 124 -1.32 26.36 4.50
N LYS A 125 -2.07 27.38 4.05
CA LYS A 125 -3.37 27.21 3.38
C LYS A 125 -3.32 26.41 2.07
N ASN A 126 -2.15 26.24 1.48
CA ASN A 126 -1.96 25.47 0.24
C ASN A 126 -1.73 23.96 0.51
N VAL A 127 -1.58 23.57 1.78
CA VAL A 127 -1.53 22.16 2.19
C VAL A 127 -2.96 21.68 2.40
N VAL A 128 -3.50 20.93 1.43
CA VAL A 128 -4.90 20.52 1.39
C VAL A 128 -5.04 19.04 1.04
N GLY A 129 -6.12 18.41 1.52
CA GLY A 129 -6.54 17.05 1.22
C GLY A 129 -6.12 16.01 2.27
N ASP A 130 -7.04 15.10 2.57
CA ASP A 130 -6.89 14.08 3.63
C ASP A 130 -5.67 13.18 3.41
N PHE A 131 -5.38 12.86 2.15
CA PHE A 131 -4.21 12.09 1.80
C PHE A 131 -2.89 12.81 2.17
N ASN A 132 -2.83 14.13 1.97
CA ASN A 132 -1.67 14.94 2.33
C ASN A 132 -1.55 15.06 3.85
N PHE A 133 -2.68 15.21 4.54
CA PHE A 133 -2.71 15.25 6.02
C PHE A 133 -2.24 13.94 6.63
N SER A 134 -2.69 12.79 6.11
CA SER A 134 -2.23 11.50 6.59
C SER A 134 -0.73 11.26 6.32
N THR A 135 -0.19 11.82 5.23
CA THR A 135 1.24 11.74 4.94
C THR A 135 2.07 12.59 5.91
N LEU A 136 1.65 13.82 6.20
CA LEU A 136 2.30 14.66 7.21
C LEU A 136 2.21 14.06 8.61
N LEU A 137 1.07 13.49 8.95
CA LEU A 137 0.88 12.71 10.17
C LEU A 137 1.90 11.57 10.26
N SER A 138 2.07 10.80 9.18
CA SER A 138 3.03 9.70 9.11
C SER A 138 4.48 10.17 9.30
N ILE A 139 4.87 11.29 8.67
CA ILE A 139 6.21 11.87 8.85
C ILE A 139 6.47 12.18 10.33
N CYS A 140 5.54 12.90 10.97
CA CYS A 140 5.69 13.27 12.37
C CYS A 140 5.76 12.05 13.30
N ALA A 141 4.86 11.07 13.09
CA ALA A 141 4.78 9.88 13.92
C ALA A 141 5.98 8.94 13.72
N THR A 142 6.43 8.75 12.47
CA THR A 142 7.62 7.92 12.17
C THR A 142 8.87 8.53 12.80
N THR A 143 9.01 9.86 12.73
CA THR A 143 10.13 10.57 13.35
C THR A 143 10.06 10.49 14.88
N TYR A 144 8.86 10.68 15.45
CA TYR A 144 8.63 10.57 16.89
C TYR A 144 9.00 9.20 17.42
N ASP A 145 8.47 8.13 16.82
CA ASP A 145 8.71 6.76 17.26
C ASP A 145 10.16 6.31 16.99
N GLY A 146 10.65 6.54 15.78
CA GLY A 146 11.97 6.03 15.36
C GLY A 146 13.17 6.77 15.92
N LEU A 147 13.03 8.05 16.29
CA LEU A 147 14.12 8.88 16.79
C LEU A 147 13.89 9.36 18.23
N TYR A 148 12.96 8.77 18.96
CA TYR A 148 12.48 9.23 20.26
C TYR A 148 13.60 9.61 21.23
N ASP A 149 14.61 8.75 21.37
CA ASP A 149 15.72 8.97 22.32
C ASP A 149 16.69 10.11 21.89
N LEU A 150 16.62 10.55 20.64
CA LEU A 150 17.46 11.63 20.09
C LEU A 150 16.75 12.98 20.04
N LEU A 151 15.42 13.00 20.21
CA LEU A 151 14.63 14.23 20.13
C LEU A 151 14.72 15.03 21.44
N ASP A 152 14.99 16.34 21.31
CA ASP A 152 14.84 17.27 22.42
C ASP A 152 13.36 17.48 22.80
N LYS A 153 13.11 18.03 24.00
CA LYS A 153 11.75 18.23 24.52
C LYS A 153 10.88 19.09 23.63
N ASP A 154 11.45 20.14 23.04
CA ASP A 154 10.70 21.05 22.16
C ASP A 154 10.32 20.36 20.85
N THR A 155 11.23 19.61 20.26
CA THR A 155 10.94 18.84 19.03
C THR A 155 9.87 17.79 19.32
N LYS A 156 9.93 17.06 20.44
CA LYS A 156 8.87 16.10 20.85
C LYS A 156 7.52 16.80 20.95
N ARG A 157 7.45 17.94 21.63
CA ARG A 157 6.22 18.72 21.78
C ARG A 157 5.65 19.15 20.44
N LEU A 158 6.48 19.70 19.55
CA LEU A 158 6.05 20.12 18.21
C LEU A 158 5.54 18.95 17.36
N LEU A 159 6.18 17.80 17.45
CA LEU A 159 5.73 16.58 16.77
C LEU A 159 4.37 16.13 17.29
N LEU A 160 4.17 16.06 18.62
CA LEU A 160 2.89 15.69 19.22
C LEU A 160 1.78 16.69 18.86
N GLU A 161 2.05 17.99 18.84
CA GLU A 161 1.09 19.01 18.38
C GLU A 161 0.67 18.79 16.92
N ASN A 162 1.60 18.40 16.04
CA ASN A 162 1.29 18.10 14.66
C ASN A 162 0.53 16.79 14.51
N VAL A 163 0.93 15.74 15.25
CA VAL A 163 0.20 14.47 15.30
C VAL A 163 -1.22 14.69 15.79
N LYS A 164 -1.41 15.49 16.84
CA LYS A 164 -2.74 15.89 17.33
C LYS A 164 -3.55 16.59 16.25
N TYR A 165 -2.98 17.60 15.60
CA TYR A 165 -3.68 18.39 14.57
C TYR A 165 -4.13 17.53 13.38
N PHE A 166 -3.21 16.77 12.77
CA PHE A 166 -3.54 15.95 11.61
C PHE A 166 -4.34 14.70 12.00
N GLY A 167 -4.03 14.07 13.13
CA GLY A 167 -4.74 12.90 13.64
C GLY A 167 -6.20 13.19 13.95
N SER A 168 -6.49 14.33 14.59
CA SER A 168 -7.88 14.77 14.82
C SER A 168 -8.65 14.99 13.53
N LYS A 169 -8.02 15.58 12.50
CA LYS A 169 -8.64 15.72 11.19
C LYS A 169 -8.91 14.37 10.53
N MET A 170 -7.98 13.44 10.61
CA MET A 170 -8.16 12.10 10.07
C MET A 170 -9.27 11.35 10.80
N TYR A 171 -9.28 11.37 12.14
CA TYR A 171 -10.32 10.75 12.94
C TYR A 171 -11.72 11.29 12.61
N GLN A 172 -11.88 12.61 12.53
CA GLN A 172 -13.13 13.26 12.12
C GLN A 172 -13.55 12.83 10.72
N GLY A 173 -12.61 12.79 9.77
CA GLY A 173 -12.88 12.37 8.41
C GLY A 173 -13.36 10.91 8.33
N PHE A 174 -12.70 9.99 9.03
CA PHE A 174 -13.10 8.59 9.09
C PHE A 174 -14.48 8.44 9.74
N ASN A 175 -14.70 9.03 10.89
CA ASN A 175 -15.94 8.91 11.63
C ASN A 175 -17.16 9.53 10.90
N ASN A 176 -16.93 10.54 10.05
CA ASN A 176 -18.03 11.20 9.32
C ASN A 176 -18.34 10.55 7.96
N HIS A 177 -17.34 10.17 7.16
CA HIS A 177 -17.58 9.72 5.78
C HIS A 177 -16.58 8.70 5.23
N LEU A 178 -15.32 8.75 5.64
CA LEU A 178 -14.30 7.87 5.05
C LEU A 178 -14.49 6.41 5.43
N GLU A 179 -15.06 6.13 6.61
CA GLU A 179 -15.36 4.78 7.09
C GLU A 179 -16.23 4.00 6.11
N ASN A 180 -17.19 4.66 5.46
CA ASN A 180 -18.06 4.02 4.48
C ASN A 180 -17.33 3.54 3.23
N HIS A 181 -16.13 4.06 2.99
CA HIS A 181 -15.30 3.75 1.82
C HIS A 181 -14.08 2.88 2.13
N ILE A 182 -13.93 2.38 3.36
CA ILE A 182 -12.79 1.54 3.74
C ILE A 182 -12.70 0.27 2.91
N ALA A 183 -13.84 -0.32 2.59
CA ALA A 183 -13.89 -1.57 1.85
C ALA A 183 -13.62 -1.40 0.34
N ASP A 184 -13.88 -0.23 -0.23
CA ASP A 184 -13.92 -0.02 -1.67
C ASP A 184 -12.96 1.06 -2.20
N ASN A 185 -12.29 1.82 -1.32
CA ASN A 185 -11.44 2.92 -1.72
C ASN A 185 -9.98 2.76 -1.24
N HIS A 186 -9.09 2.52 -2.18
CA HIS A 186 -7.67 2.33 -1.92
C HIS A 186 -6.98 3.52 -1.22
N ALA A 187 -7.41 4.75 -1.50
CA ALA A 187 -6.86 5.93 -0.86
C ALA A 187 -7.23 5.98 0.63
N VAL A 188 -8.48 5.62 0.96
CA VAL A 188 -8.97 5.53 2.35
C VAL A 188 -8.22 4.44 3.10
N GLN A 189 -8.02 3.28 2.49
CA GLN A 189 -7.28 2.16 3.09
C GLN A 189 -5.82 2.54 3.39
N MET A 190 -5.16 3.26 2.48
CA MET A 190 -3.80 3.72 2.69
C MET A 190 -3.72 4.81 3.78
N THR A 191 -4.66 5.74 3.81
CA THR A 191 -4.73 6.77 4.87
C THR A 191 -5.03 6.15 6.23
N LEU A 192 -5.89 5.11 6.29
CA LEU A 192 -6.14 4.36 7.52
C LEU A 192 -4.86 3.71 8.07
N ARG A 193 -4.03 3.09 7.20
CA ARG A 193 -2.74 2.54 7.64
C ARG A 193 -1.86 3.62 8.27
N LEU A 194 -1.71 4.77 7.59
CA LEU A 194 -0.87 5.86 8.09
C LEU A 194 -1.40 6.40 9.42
N PHE A 195 -2.73 6.51 9.55
CA PHE A 195 -3.38 6.93 10.79
C PHE A 195 -3.23 5.90 11.91
N THR A 196 -3.43 4.61 11.62
CA THR A 196 -3.23 3.52 12.58
C THR A 196 -1.81 3.53 13.16
N MET A 197 -0.80 3.53 12.29
CA MET A 197 0.59 3.50 12.75
C MET A 197 0.94 4.75 13.56
N ALA A 198 0.41 5.92 13.20
CA ALA A 198 0.61 7.16 13.94
C ALA A 198 -0.07 7.11 15.32
N ALA A 199 -1.33 6.67 15.38
CA ALA A 199 -2.06 6.58 16.64
C ALA A 199 -1.33 5.69 17.68
N PHE A 200 -0.90 4.50 17.26
CA PHE A 200 -0.17 3.59 18.15
C PHE A 200 1.23 4.10 18.51
N SER A 201 1.89 4.90 17.66
CA SER A 201 3.20 5.45 17.99
C SER A 201 3.16 6.52 19.10
N VAL A 202 2.04 7.20 19.27
CA VAL A 202 1.89 8.24 20.33
C VAL A 202 0.93 7.85 21.44
N TYR A 203 0.51 6.58 21.50
CA TYR A 203 -0.34 6.08 22.59
C TYR A 203 0.35 6.25 23.95
N GLY A 204 -0.38 6.80 24.93
CA GLY A 204 0.16 7.12 26.24
C GLY A 204 0.90 8.47 26.33
N ASP A 205 1.35 9.02 25.17
CA ASP A 205 1.99 10.35 25.10
C ASP A 205 1.01 11.44 24.68
N LEU A 206 -0.08 11.04 24.00
CA LEU A 206 -1.13 11.93 23.52
C LEU A 206 -2.50 11.37 23.92
N PRO A 207 -3.31 12.09 24.74
CA PRO A 207 -4.60 11.56 25.24
C PRO A 207 -5.58 11.16 24.15
N GLU A 208 -5.60 11.88 23.01
CA GLU A 208 -6.47 11.57 21.89
C GLU A 208 -6.15 10.21 21.23
N ALA A 209 -4.95 9.69 21.44
CA ALA A 209 -4.54 8.42 20.85
C ALA A 209 -5.30 7.21 21.44
N ASP A 210 -5.87 7.32 22.63
CA ASP A 210 -6.68 6.26 23.25
C ASP A 210 -7.88 5.93 22.34
N ILE A 211 -8.64 6.96 21.95
CA ILE A 211 -9.82 6.80 21.09
C ILE A 211 -9.38 6.39 19.66
N TRP A 212 -8.27 6.95 19.16
CA TRP A 212 -7.83 6.65 17.78
C TRP A 212 -7.35 5.21 17.62
N THR A 213 -6.60 4.69 18.60
CA THR A 213 -6.09 3.31 18.55
C THR A 213 -7.22 2.29 18.66
N GLU A 214 -8.19 2.54 19.53
CA GLU A 214 -9.38 1.70 19.65
C GLU A 214 -10.19 1.69 18.35
N TYR A 215 -10.44 2.87 17.77
CA TYR A 215 -11.13 3.01 16.49
C TYR A 215 -10.41 2.26 15.37
N CYS A 216 -9.11 2.48 15.20
CA CYS A 216 -8.32 1.84 14.15
C CYS A 216 -8.32 0.31 14.28
N TYR A 217 -8.21 -0.20 15.49
CA TYR A 217 -8.25 -1.63 15.74
C TYR A 217 -9.61 -2.24 15.42
N ASN A 218 -10.68 -1.63 15.92
CA ASN A 218 -12.04 -2.12 15.70
C ASN A 218 -12.45 -2.07 14.22
N ILE A 219 -12.09 -1.02 13.49
CA ILE A 219 -12.30 -0.95 12.03
C ILE A 219 -11.49 -2.03 11.31
N TRP A 220 -10.25 -2.27 11.72
CA TRP A 220 -9.46 -3.34 11.14
C TRP A 220 -10.16 -4.70 11.29
N VAL A 221 -10.53 -5.05 12.51
CA VAL A 221 -11.19 -6.34 12.78
C VAL A 221 -12.54 -6.47 12.06
N ALA A 222 -13.28 -5.39 11.92
CA ALA A 222 -14.60 -5.39 11.29
C ALA A 222 -14.58 -5.45 9.76
N ARG A 223 -13.54 -4.89 9.10
CA ARG A 223 -13.57 -4.61 7.66
C ARG A 223 -12.43 -5.23 6.86
N PHE A 224 -11.34 -5.64 7.51
CA PHE A 224 -10.15 -6.15 6.82
C PHE A 224 -9.97 -7.66 7.04
N PRO A 225 -9.18 -8.32 6.14
CA PRO A 225 -8.48 -7.77 4.98
C PRO A 225 -9.39 -7.47 3.78
N GLY A 226 -10.55 -8.09 3.66
CA GLY A 226 -11.52 -7.85 2.59
C GLY A 226 -12.93 -8.30 2.97
N LEU A 227 -13.94 -7.80 2.26
CA LEU A 227 -15.35 -8.14 2.50
C LEU A 227 -15.71 -9.54 2.00
N ASN A 228 -14.99 -10.06 1.01
CA ASN A 228 -15.12 -11.44 0.53
C ASN A 228 -14.18 -12.37 1.31
N LYS A 229 -14.40 -13.67 1.20
CA LYS A 229 -13.55 -14.69 1.83
C LYS A 229 -12.67 -15.43 0.83
N ASP A 230 -12.85 -15.16 -0.48
CA ASP A 230 -12.10 -15.84 -1.55
C ASP A 230 -10.75 -15.21 -1.88
N GLY A 231 -10.45 -14.05 -1.29
CA GLY A 231 -9.16 -13.38 -1.40
C GLY A 231 -8.99 -12.51 -2.64
N ALA A 232 -9.94 -12.47 -3.56
CA ALA A 232 -9.80 -11.61 -4.72
C ALA A 232 -10.02 -10.13 -4.35
N TRP A 233 -9.32 -9.24 -5.07
CA TRP A 233 -9.43 -7.81 -4.85
C TRP A 233 -10.49 -7.20 -5.77
N HIS A 234 -11.45 -6.51 -5.21
CA HIS A 234 -12.68 -6.06 -5.89
C HIS A 234 -12.46 -5.12 -7.09
N ASN A 235 -11.47 -4.24 -7.06
CA ASN A 235 -11.18 -3.30 -8.15
C ASN A 235 -9.91 -3.62 -8.96
N GLY A 236 -9.45 -4.86 -8.85
CA GLY A 236 -8.41 -5.40 -9.71
C GLY A 236 -7.00 -5.33 -9.14
N ASP A 237 -6.09 -6.01 -9.81
CA ASP A 237 -4.71 -6.22 -9.40
C ASP A 237 -3.95 -4.89 -9.21
N SER A 238 -4.13 -3.93 -10.10
CA SER A 238 -3.46 -2.63 -10.03
C SER A 238 -3.71 -1.93 -8.70
N TYR A 239 -4.95 -1.93 -8.22
CA TYR A 239 -5.32 -1.30 -6.95
C TYR A 239 -5.07 -2.18 -5.73
N CYS A 240 -5.01 -3.49 -5.89
CA CYS A 240 -4.46 -4.37 -4.87
C CYS A 240 -3.01 -3.97 -4.55
N ASN A 241 -2.19 -3.76 -5.59
CA ASN A 241 -0.78 -3.38 -5.43
C ASN A 241 -0.59 -2.04 -4.68
N VAL A 242 -1.53 -1.12 -4.76
CA VAL A 242 -1.49 0.16 -4.00
C VAL A 242 -1.69 -0.06 -2.50
N ASN A 243 -2.35 -1.16 -2.10
CA ASN A 243 -2.66 -1.46 -0.70
C ASN A 243 -1.76 -2.51 -0.05
N ILE A 244 -0.76 -3.01 -0.74
CA ILE A 244 0.12 -4.08 -0.25
C ILE A 244 0.69 -3.77 1.14
N ARG A 245 1.19 -2.56 1.36
CA ARG A 245 1.70 -2.19 2.69
C ARG A 245 0.61 -2.20 3.76
N THR A 246 -0.60 -1.76 3.44
CA THR A 246 -1.74 -1.81 4.37
C THR A 246 -2.07 -3.25 4.75
N LEU A 247 -2.14 -4.12 3.75
CA LEU A 247 -2.49 -5.55 3.93
C LEU A 247 -1.43 -6.33 4.71
N ILE A 248 -0.18 -5.87 4.72
CA ILE A 248 0.92 -6.57 5.41
C ILE A 248 1.32 -5.86 6.71
N GLU A 249 1.60 -4.55 6.69
CA GLU A 249 2.20 -3.86 7.82
C GLU A 249 1.27 -3.76 9.04
N VAL A 250 -0.02 -3.48 8.83
CA VAL A 250 -0.98 -3.32 9.93
C VAL A 250 -1.22 -4.65 10.65
N PRO A 251 -1.64 -5.75 9.98
CA PRO A 251 -1.83 -7.02 10.67
C PRO A 251 -0.52 -7.61 11.20
N TYR A 252 0.62 -7.34 10.55
CA TYR A 252 1.91 -7.76 11.07
C TYR A 252 2.27 -7.03 12.38
N PHE A 253 1.97 -5.74 12.47
CA PHE A 253 2.11 -4.98 13.71
C PHE A 253 1.19 -5.56 14.80
N TYR A 254 -0.08 -5.77 14.52
CA TYR A 254 -1.01 -6.36 15.48
C TYR A 254 -0.61 -7.78 15.89
N SER A 255 -0.14 -8.61 14.96
CA SER A 255 0.34 -9.96 15.27
C SER A 255 1.56 -9.93 16.19
N ARG A 256 2.50 -9.02 15.92
CA ARG A 256 3.71 -8.86 16.75
C ARG A 256 3.40 -8.40 18.16
N VAL A 257 2.46 -7.49 18.32
CA VAL A 257 2.06 -6.97 19.64
C VAL A 257 1.24 -7.99 20.42
N SER A 258 0.28 -8.64 19.78
CA SER A 258 -0.68 -9.52 20.46
C SER A 258 -0.21 -10.97 20.58
N GLY A 259 0.70 -11.42 19.70
CA GLY A 259 1.02 -12.84 19.54
C GLY A 259 -0.05 -13.63 18.78
N PHE A 260 -1.16 -13.00 18.37
CA PHE A 260 -2.19 -13.63 17.52
C PHE A 260 -1.80 -13.47 16.05
N ASP A 261 -1.84 -14.56 15.27
CA ASP A 261 -1.52 -14.51 13.85
C ASP A 261 -2.72 -14.08 13.01
N PHE A 262 -2.77 -12.80 12.64
CA PHE A 262 -3.81 -12.24 11.78
C PHE A 262 -3.78 -12.77 10.34
N PHE A 263 -2.72 -13.45 9.92
CA PHE A 263 -2.59 -14.03 8.59
C PHE A 263 -3.21 -15.43 8.48
N THR A 264 -3.78 -15.95 9.56
CA THR A 264 -4.63 -17.15 9.55
C THR A 264 -5.99 -16.92 8.90
N ASP A 265 -6.38 -15.67 8.62
CA ASP A 265 -7.61 -15.40 7.87
C ASP A 265 -7.50 -16.01 6.46
N PRO A 266 -8.48 -16.85 6.05
CA PRO A 266 -8.47 -17.53 4.76
C PRO A 266 -8.30 -16.60 3.54
N TRP A 267 -8.69 -15.35 3.70
CA TRP A 267 -8.52 -14.34 2.66
C TRP A 267 -7.08 -14.24 2.15
N TYR A 268 -6.09 -14.34 3.04
CA TYR A 268 -4.67 -14.23 2.64
C TYR A 268 -4.21 -15.39 1.79
N GLN A 269 -4.69 -16.61 2.06
CA GLN A 269 -4.43 -17.78 1.19
C GLN A 269 -5.08 -17.59 -0.19
N GLY A 270 -6.33 -17.12 -0.23
CA GLY A 270 -7.03 -16.78 -1.46
C GLY A 270 -6.33 -15.66 -2.24
N ASN A 271 -5.82 -14.65 -1.55
CA ASN A 271 -5.13 -13.52 -2.20
C ASN A 271 -3.76 -13.93 -2.78
N ALA A 272 -3.08 -14.91 -2.21
CA ALA A 272 -1.91 -15.50 -2.83
C ALA A 272 -2.25 -16.16 -4.18
N LEU A 273 -3.35 -16.91 -4.24
CA LEU A 273 -3.84 -17.51 -5.49
C LEU A 273 -4.31 -16.41 -6.47
N TYR A 274 -5.03 -15.39 -5.98
CA TYR A 274 -5.44 -14.24 -6.78
C TYR A 274 -4.23 -13.59 -7.48
N THR A 275 -3.15 -13.35 -6.74
CA THR A 275 -1.92 -12.76 -7.30
C THR A 275 -1.35 -13.62 -8.44
N ILE A 276 -1.33 -14.95 -8.29
CA ILE A 276 -0.80 -15.89 -9.29
C ILE A 276 -1.70 -15.95 -10.52
N TYR A 277 -3.01 -16.10 -10.34
CA TYR A 277 -3.95 -16.26 -11.47
C TYR A 277 -4.21 -14.96 -12.22
N GLN A 278 -4.08 -13.80 -11.55
CA GLN A 278 -4.18 -12.51 -12.25
C GLN A 278 -2.89 -12.16 -13.00
N HIS A 279 -1.74 -12.57 -12.47
CA HIS A 279 -0.44 -12.30 -13.06
C HIS A 279 0.48 -13.51 -12.99
N PRO A 280 0.31 -14.51 -13.86
CA PRO A 280 1.28 -15.59 -13.95
C PRO A 280 2.72 -15.07 -14.12
N PRO A 281 3.74 -15.80 -13.69
CA PRO A 281 5.14 -15.36 -13.80
C PRO A 281 5.46 -14.83 -15.20
N PHE A 282 6.06 -13.64 -15.28
CA PHE A 282 6.42 -12.97 -16.54
C PHE A 282 5.26 -12.48 -17.41
N SER A 283 4.01 -12.56 -16.94
CA SER A 283 2.91 -11.88 -17.63
C SER A 283 3.10 -10.37 -17.60
N HIS A 284 2.79 -9.71 -18.73
CA HIS A 284 2.89 -8.26 -18.88
C HIS A 284 1.57 -7.54 -18.62
N SER A 285 0.49 -8.28 -18.43
CA SER A 285 -0.83 -7.70 -18.19
C SER A 285 -1.56 -8.50 -17.12
N GLY A 286 -2.32 -7.81 -16.29
CA GLY A 286 -3.19 -8.43 -15.29
C GLY A 286 -4.54 -8.85 -15.86
N GLY A 287 -5.17 -9.79 -15.20
CA GLY A 287 -6.43 -10.36 -15.67
C GLY A 287 -7.59 -9.36 -15.69
N ASN A 288 -7.77 -8.58 -14.64
CA ASN A 288 -8.91 -7.69 -14.47
C ASN A 288 -8.54 -6.42 -13.72
N GLY A 289 -9.31 -5.37 -13.89
CA GLY A 289 -9.25 -4.16 -13.07
C GLY A 289 -9.22 -2.87 -13.86
N SER A 290 -9.35 -1.78 -13.13
CA SER A 290 -9.24 -0.42 -13.61
C SER A 290 -7.82 0.10 -13.49
N GLY A 291 -7.54 1.18 -14.20
CA GLY A 291 -6.32 1.96 -14.04
C GLY A 291 -5.22 1.51 -14.96
N HIS A 292 -4.10 1.24 -14.48
CA HIS A 292 -2.84 1.07 -15.19
C HIS A 292 -2.83 -0.18 -16.11
N LEU A 293 -3.50 -0.09 -17.22
CA LEU A 293 -3.55 -1.13 -18.27
C LEU A 293 -2.28 -1.16 -19.13
N GLU A 294 -1.30 -0.35 -18.78
CA GLU A 294 0.01 -0.40 -19.40
C GLU A 294 0.63 -1.78 -19.23
N LYS A 295 1.47 -2.14 -20.22
CA LYS A 295 2.28 -3.35 -20.12
C LYS A 295 3.02 -3.38 -18.80
N THR A 296 2.51 -4.16 -17.87
CA THR A 296 3.14 -4.35 -16.58
C THR A 296 4.18 -5.46 -16.71
N LYS A 297 5.43 -5.12 -16.54
CA LYS A 297 6.46 -6.14 -16.34
C LYS A 297 6.26 -6.77 -14.97
N PRO A 298 6.68 -8.04 -14.76
CA PRO A 298 6.82 -8.54 -13.40
C PRO A 298 7.70 -7.56 -12.64
N TYR A 299 7.15 -6.87 -11.66
CA TYR A 299 7.88 -5.86 -10.92
C TYR A 299 7.95 -6.20 -9.43
N GLY A 300 8.97 -5.69 -8.77
CA GLY A 300 9.35 -6.09 -7.44
C GLY A 300 8.27 -5.93 -6.37
N VAL A 301 7.36 -4.97 -6.54
CA VAL A 301 6.24 -4.77 -5.60
C VAL A 301 5.35 -6.02 -5.54
N ARG A 302 4.93 -6.57 -6.69
CA ARG A 302 4.09 -7.78 -6.73
C ARG A 302 4.84 -9.02 -6.24
N VAL A 303 6.09 -9.17 -6.66
CA VAL A 303 6.92 -10.31 -6.22
C VAL A 303 7.23 -10.20 -4.72
N GLY A 304 7.49 -8.99 -4.22
CA GLY A 304 7.66 -8.73 -2.78
C GLY A 304 6.40 -9.00 -1.97
N TYR A 305 5.22 -8.81 -2.56
CA TYR A 305 3.96 -9.16 -1.93
C TYR A 305 3.74 -10.68 -1.87
N ALA A 306 4.03 -11.38 -2.97
CA ALA A 306 3.99 -12.85 -2.99
C ALA A 306 4.98 -13.45 -1.98
N ASP A 307 6.18 -12.88 -1.83
CA ASP A 307 7.16 -13.27 -0.80
C ASP A 307 6.57 -13.09 0.62
N ALA A 308 5.95 -11.96 0.89
CA ALA A 308 5.31 -11.70 2.18
C ALA A 308 4.17 -12.69 2.46
N LEU A 309 3.28 -12.91 1.49
CA LEU A 309 2.19 -13.87 1.63
C LEU A 309 2.72 -15.29 1.87
N ALA A 310 3.72 -15.73 1.11
CA ALA A 310 4.33 -17.05 1.29
C ALA A 310 4.90 -17.24 2.69
N LYS A 311 5.66 -16.24 3.21
CA LYS A 311 6.26 -16.29 4.54
C LYS A 311 5.24 -16.25 5.67
N LEU A 312 4.19 -15.46 5.51
CA LEU A 312 3.20 -15.25 6.57
C LEU A 312 2.16 -16.35 6.63
N THR A 313 1.76 -16.90 5.48
CA THR A 313 0.70 -17.91 5.40
C THR A 313 1.20 -19.34 5.17
N GLY A 314 2.50 -19.50 4.91
CA GLY A 314 3.05 -20.81 4.49
C GLY A 314 2.64 -21.24 3.08
N ASN A 315 2.13 -20.32 2.22
CA ASN A 315 1.67 -20.65 0.88
C ASN A 315 2.83 -21.04 -0.03
N THR A 316 2.89 -22.32 -0.38
CA THR A 316 3.99 -22.92 -1.15
C THR A 316 3.96 -22.53 -2.63
N TYR A 317 2.78 -22.25 -3.19
CA TYR A 317 2.66 -21.77 -4.57
C TYR A 317 3.15 -20.32 -4.73
N ALA A 318 2.85 -19.47 -3.75
CA ALA A 318 3.40 -18.12 -3.73
C ALA A 318 4.93 -18.14 -3.57
N ALA A 319 5.47 -19.09 -2.81
CA ALA A 319 6.92 -19.29 -2.71
C ALA A 319 7.55 -19.72 -4.05
N ASP A 320 6.90 -20.62 -4.78
CA ASP A 320 7.37 -21.05 -6.10
C ASP A 320 7.26 -19.92 -7.14
N TYR A 321 6.20 -19.11 -7.08
CA TYR A 321 6.06 -17.90 -7.90
C TYR A 321 7.26 -16.96 -7.72
N VAL A 322 7.64 -16.70 -6.48
CA VAL A 322 8.81 -15.86 -6.16
C VAL A 322 10.08 -16.47 -6.73
N ARG A 323 10.35 -17.75 -6.46
CA ARG A 323 11.56 -18.44 -6.94
C ARG A 323 11.65 -18.48 -8.46
N THR A 324 10.53 -18.76 -9.14
CA THR A 324 10.44 -18.79 -10.60
C THR A 324 10.86 -17.46 -11.22
N ILE A 325 10.42 -16.35 -10.63
CA ILE A 325 10.80 -15.03 -11.13
C ILE A 325 12.24 -14.66 -10.73
N GLN A 326 12.64 -14.94 -9.48
CA GLN A 326 14.00 -14.66 -9.02
C GLN A 326 15.07 -15.42 -9.80
N ALA A 327 14.81 -16.65 -10.24
CA ALA A 327 15.73 -17.43 -11.05
C ALA A 327 16.17 -16.68 -12.32
N LYS A 328 15.31 -15.86 -12.93
CA LYS A 328 15.61 -15.02 -14.10
C LYS A 328 15.93 -13.58 -13.75
N LYS A 329 15.46 -13.10 -12.59
CA LYS A 329 15.63 -11.73 -12.11
C LYS A 329 16.05 -11.72 -10.64
N PRO A 330 17.30 -12.03 -10.30
CA PRO A 330 17.75 -12.21 -8.91
C PRO A 330 17.52 -11.00 -8.00
N LYS A 331 17.52 -9.79 -8.57
CA LYS A 331 17.33 -8.53 -7.84
C LYS A 331 15.89 -8.02 -7.78
N ILE A 332 14.91 -8.82 -8.26
CA ILE A 332 13.52 -8.36 -8.40
C ILE A 332 12.92 -7.84 -7.09
N LEU A 333 13.24 -8.45 -5.95
CA LEU A 333 12.70 -8.04 -4.66
C LEU A 333 13.15 -6.64 -4.23
N THR A 334 14.22 -6.10 -4.77
CA THR A 334 14.67 -4.73 -4.48
C THR A 334 14.03 -3.69 -5.39
N GLU A 335 13.38 -4.10 -6.48
CA GLU A 335 12.68 -3.20 -7.39
C GLU A 335 11.39 -2.69 -6.74
N GLY A 336 11.24 -1.37 -6.62
CA GLY A 336 10.07 -0.74 -5.97
C GLY A 336 9.93 -1.04 -4.47
N SER A 337 10.96 -1.61 -3.84
CA SER A 337 10.92 -2.11 -2.46
C SER A 337 10.74 -1.04 -1.39
N LEU A 338 11.01 0.23 -1.70
CA LEU A 338 10.83 1.40 -0.81
C LEU A 338 9.59 2.24 -1.14
N GLY A 339 8.74 1.78 -2.04
CA GLY A 339 7.55 2.53 -2.45
C GLY A 339 6.53 2.69 -1.32
N LYS A 340 5.95 3.89 -1.20
CA LYS A 340 4.97 4.26 -0.17
C LYS A 340 3.75 3.33 -0.11
N ALA A 341 3.27 2.88 -1.27
CA ALA A 341 2.08 2.05 -1.37
C ALA A 341 2.38 0.54 -1.26
N GLY A 342 3.41 0.06 -1.97
CA GLY A 342 3.66 -1.37 -2.15
C GLY A 342 5.05 -1.85 -1.74
N GLY A 343 5.94 -0.96 -1.27
CA GLY A 343 7.31 -1.35 -0.92
C GLY A 343 7.38 -2.10 0.41
N LEU A 344 7.90 -3.33 0.41
CA LEU A 344 7.96 -4.21 1.57
C LEU A 344 9.39 -4.49 2.06
N ALA A 345 10.38 -3.66 1.69
CA ALA A 345 11.75 -3.83 2.19
C ALA A 345 11.84 -3.84 3.70
N TRP A 346 11.09 -2.96 4.37
CA TRP A 346 11.08 -2.90 5.83
C TRP A 346 10.45 -4.14 6.45
N PHE A 347 9.32 -4.60 5.92
CA PHE A 347 8.71 -5.86 6.35
C PHE A 347 9.70 -7.04 6.23
N ARG A 348 10.41 -7.17 5.09
CA ARG A 348 11.38 -8.25 4.91
C ARG A 348 12.56 -8.19 5.89
N LEU A 349 12.95 -6.98 6.30
CA LEU A 349 13.96 -6.79 7.36
C LEU A 349 13.45 -7.17 8.74
N LEU A 350 12.15 -6.94 9.02
CA LEU A 350 11.53 -7.31 10.29
C LEU A 350 11.16 -8.80 10.37
N CYS A 351 10.74 -9.40 9.26
CA CYS A 351 10.28 -10.78 9.20
C CYS A 351 11.47 -11.73 9.06
N ASP A 352 11.66 -12.57 10.05
CA ASP A 352 12.71 -13.60 10.09
C ASP A 352 12.25 -14.96 9.54
N LYS A 353 10.95 -15.10 9.21
CA LYS A 353 10.42 -16.34 8.63
C LYS A 353 11.08 -16.62 7.28
N PRO A 354 11.60 -17.84 7.04
CA PRO A 354 12.13 -18.22 5.73
C PRO A 354 11.01 -18.32 4.69
N LEU A 355 11.38 -18.17 3.44
CA LEU A 355 10.48 -18.51 2.34
C LEU A 355 10.24 -20.02 2.35
N PRO A 356 8.98 -20.52 2.47
CA PRO A 356 8.70 -21.95 2.54
C PRO A 356 9.17 -22.67 1.27
N GLU A 357 9.34 -23.99 1.35
CA GLU A 357 9.61 -24.78 0.15
C GLU A 357 8.47 -24.60 -0.87
N GLY A 358 8.84 -24.46 -2.14
CA GLY A 358 7.88 -24.23 -3.21
C GLY A 358 7.18 -25.51 -3.63
N ARG A 359 5.87 -25.46 -3.81
CA ARG A 359 5.13 -26.45 -4.56
C ARG A 359 4.96 -25.93 -5.98
N GLY A 360 5.24 -26.75 -6.99
CA GLY A 360 5.30 -26.30 -8.37
C GLY A 360 3.99 -25.65 -8.86
N LEU A 361 4.10 -24.50 -9.50
CA LEU A 361 2.95 -23.81 -10.11
C LEU A 361 2.21 -24.68 -11.13
N LYS A 362 2.91 -25.63 -11.75
CA LYS A 362 2.34 -26.65 -12.65
C LYS A 362 1.31 -27.55 -11.98
N ASP A 363 1.34 -27.66 -10.65
CA ASP A 363 0.42 -28.51 -9.87
C ASP A 363 -0.87 -27.76 -9.51
N LEU A 364 -0.94 -26.45 -9.78
CA LEU A 364 -2.18 -25.69 -9.65
C LEU A 364 -3.16 -26.09 -10.78
N PRO A 365 -4.47 -26.12 -10.49
CA PRO A 365 -5.49 -26.23 -11.53
C PRO A 365 -5.29 -25.17 -12.62
N MET A 366 -5.61 -25.50 -13.88
CA MET A 366 -5.54 -24.53 -14.97
C MET A 366 -6.49 -23.34 -14.80
N GLY A 367 -7.52 -23.48 -13.98
CA GLY A 367 -8.47 -22.40 -13.70
C GLY A 367 -8.79 -22.28 -12.22
N HIS A 368 -9.14 -21.04 -11.83
CA HIS A 368 -9.63 -20.72 -10.50
C HIS A 368 -10.79 -19.72 -10.57
N VAL A 369 -11.80 -19.97 -9.74
CA VAL A 369 -12.99 -19.12 -9.63
C VAL A 369 -13.03 -18.52 -8.22
N PHE A 370 -12.99 -17.21 -8.15
CA PHE A 370 -13.23 -16.43 -6.95
C PHE A 370 -14.72 -16.11 -6.88
N SER A 371 -15.50 -17.04 -6.36
CA SER A 371 -16.96 -17.05 -6.50
C SER A 371 -17.66 -15.91 -5.79
N GLN A 372 -17.13 -15.46 -4.64
CA GLN A 372 -17.69 -14.34 -3.89
C GLN A 372 -17.39 -12.99 -4.56
N SER A 373 -16.26 -12.90 -5.22
CA SER A 373 -15.83 -11.71 -5.94
C SER A 373 -16.30 -11.69 -7.40
N GLY A 374 -16.83 -12.81 -7.90
CA GLY A 374 -17.27 -12.93 -9.29
C GLY A 374 -16.14 -12.81 -10.30
N LEU A 375 -14.98 -13.37 -10.01
CA LEU A 375 -13.81 -13.37 -10.88
C LEU A 375 -13.41 -14.81 -11.21
N ALA A 376 -12.97 -15.03 -12.45
CA ALA A 376 -12.39 -16.31 -12.86
C ALA A 376 -11.16 -16.06 -13.74
N SER A 377 -10.18 -16.95 -13.64
CA SER A 377 -9.02 -16.96 -14.53
C SER A 377 -8.70 -18.40 -14.92
N PHE A 378 -8.38 -18.60 -16.21
CA PHE A 378 -7.97 -19.87 -16.76
C PHE A 378 -6.69 -19.65 -17.56
N ALA A 379 -5.69 -20.49 -17.34
CA ALA A 379 -4.43 -20.43 -18.07
C ALA A 379 -4.01 -21.85 -18.44
N THR A 380 -3.55 -22.04 -19.66
CA THR A 380 -3.05 -23.35 -20.10
C THR A 380 -1.79 -23.77 -19.35
N HIS A 381 -1.01 -22.79 -18.89
CA HIS A 381 0.19 -23.00 -18.06
C HIS A 381 0.38 -21.79 -17.12
N LEU A 382 0.50 -22.03 -15.84
CA LEU A 382 0.84 -21.00 -14.85
C LEU A 382 2.36 -20.85 -14.63
N ASP A 383 3.13 -21.86 -15.01
CA ASP A 383 4.60 -21.90 -14.87
C ASP A 383 5.36 -21.49 -16.15
N ARG A 384 4.68 -21.42 -17.28
CA ARG A 384 5.27 -21.24 -18.62
C ARG A 384 4.60 -20.15 -19.43
N THR A 385 4.59 -18.93 -18.92
CA THR A 385 3.94 -17.78 -19.58
C THR A 385 4.22 -17.65 -21.08
N PRO A 386 5.47 -17.85 -21.60
CA PRO A 386 5.73 -17.76 -23.04
C PRO A 386 4.99 -18.80 -23.91
N ARG A 387 4.37 -19.81 -23.30
CA ARG A 387 3.58 -20.84 -23.98
C ARG A 387 2.16 -20.94 -23.44
N SER A 388 1.69 -19.92 -22.71
CA SER A 388 0.40 -19.92 -22.06
C SER A 388 -0.60 -19.03 -22.79
N ALA A 389 -1.79 -19.61 -23.06
CA ALA A 389 -2.99 -18.84 -23.30
C ALA A 389 -3.69 -18.63 -21.95
N MET A 390 -4.24 -17.44 -21.73
CA MET A 390 -5.00 -17.11 -20.52
C MET A 390 -6.28 -16.39 -20.93
N ILE A 391 -7.36 -16.67 -20.21
CA ILE A 391 -8.58 -15.89 -20.20
C ILE A 391 -8.90 -15.50 -18.75
N SER A 392 -9.28 -14.26 -18.54
CA SER A 392 -9.90 -13.80 -17.30
C SER A 392 -11.30 -13.32 -17.56
N PHE A 393 -12.20 -13.56 -16.61
CA PHE A 393 -13.60 -13.20 -16.70
C PHE A 393 -14.04 -12.51 -15.41
N ARG A 394 -14.91 -11.50 -15.56
CA ARG A 394 -15.49 -10.79 -14.44
C ARG A 394 -17.01 -10.74 -14.53
N SER A 395 -17.68 -11.21 -13.48
CA SER A 395 -19.11 -11.05 -13.26
C SER A 395 -19.35 -10.84 -11.75
N SER A 396 -18.87 -9.72 -11.27
CA SER A 396 -18.95 -9.36 -9.84
C SER A 396 -20.37 -9.01 -9.43
N PRO A 397 -20.78 -9.19 -8.16
CA PRO A 397 -22.12 -8.83 -7.67
C PRO A 397 -22.47 -7.38 -7.95
N PHE A 398 -21.55 -6.45 -7.75
CA PHE A 398 -21.58 -5.09 -8.29
C PHE A 398 -20.23 -4.40 -8.16
N GLY A 399 -20.08 -3.24 -8.82
CA GLY A 399 -18.87 -2.47 -8.79
C GLY A 399 -18.63 -1.78 -7.45
N SER A 400 -17.38 -1.39 -7.23
CA SER A 400 -17.02 -0.49 -6.15
C SER A 400 -17.11 0.97 -6.62
N THR A 401 -17.30 1.90 -5.71
CA THR A 401 -17.34 3.34 -6.03
C THR A 401 -15.98 3.86 -6.49
N SER A 402 -14.90 3.26 -6.02
CA SER A 402 -13.54 3.62 -6.41
C SER A 402 -13.10 2.85 -7.63
N HIS A 403 -12.83 3.56 -8.73
CA HIS A 403 -12.38 2.98 -9.99
C HIS A 403 -13.30 1.88 -10.53
N SER A 404 -14.62 2.01 -10.31
CA SER A 404 -15.59 1.09 -10.86
C SER A 404 -15.69 1.26 -12.38
N LEU A 405 -15.84 0.12 -13.05
CA LEU A 405 -16.01 0.01 -14.49
C LEU A 405 -17.34 -0.69 -14.76
N ALA A 406 -18.05 -0.27 -15.81
CA ALA A 406 -19.24 -0.94 -16.29
C ALA A 406 -18.87 -2.18 -17.13
N ASN A 407 -18.18 -3.14 -16.51
CA ASN A 407 -17.53 -4.27 -17.16
C ASN A 407 -17.95 -5.64 -16.60
N GLN A 408 -19.16 -5.76 -16.12
CA GLN A 408 -19.69 -7.08 -15.72
C GLN A 408 -19.88 -7.96 -16.98
N ASN A 409 -19.65 -9.26 -16.82
CA ASN A 409 -19.60 -10.23 -17.91
C ASN A 409 -18.53 -9.89 -18.97
N ALA A 410 -17.47 -9.17 -18.56
CA ALA A 410 -16.36 -8.89 -19.43
C ALA A 410 -15.28 -9.96 -19.34
N PHE A 411 -14.63 -10.21 -20.46
CA PHE A 411 -13.46 -11.09 -20.52
C PHE A 411 -12.25 -10.37 -21.10
N ASN A 412 -11.07 -10.85 -20.72
CA ASN A 412 -9.80 -10.46 -21.33
C ASN A 412 -9.04 -11.74 -21.71
N THR A 413 -8.35 -11.72 -22.84
CA THR A 413 -7.54 -12.85 -23.30
C THR A 413 -6.09 -12.46 -23.48
N PHE A 414 -5.21 -13.43 -23.26
CA PHE A 414 -3.76 -13.25 -23.28
C PHE A 414 -3.10 -14.40 -24.00
N TRP A 415 -1.99 -14.11 -24.64
CA TRP A 415 -1.07 -15.09 -25.21
C TRP A 415 0.36 -14.72 -24.82
N ALA A 416 1.11 -15.68 -24.34
CA ALA A 416 2.49 -15.49 -23.92
C ALA A 416 2.69 -14.31 -22.95
N GLY A 417 1.69 -14.02 -22.12
CA GLY A 417 1.70 -12.91 -21.17
C GLY A 417 1.34 -11.53 -21.76
N GLU A 418 1.04 -11.47 -23.05
CA GLU A 418 0.60 -10.26 -23.73
C GLU A 418 -0.91 -10.26 -23.93
N ALA A 419 -1.54 -9.10 -23.76
CA ALA A 419 -2.97 -8.93 -23.96
C ALA A 419 -3.34 -9.02 -25.45
N ILE A 420 -4.40 -9.77 -25.77
CA ILE A 420 -4.94 -9.94 -27.13
C ILE A 420 -6.27 -9.19 -27.22
N PHE A 421 -7.32 -9.68 -26.58
CA PHE A 421 -8.56 -8.94 -26.39
C PHE A 421 -8.57 -8.37 -24.98
N TYR A 422 -8.50 -7.06 -24.87
CA TYR A 422 -8.37 -6.35 -23.60
C TYR A 422 -9.23 -5.08 -23.64
N SER A 423 -9.51 -4.54 -22.46
CA SER A 423 -10.20 -3.25 -22.37
C SER A 423 -9.38 -2.13 -23.00
N THR A 424 -10.08 -1.14 -23.61
CA THR A 424 -9.41 -0.05 -24.30
C THR A 424 -8.79 0.97 -23.37
N GLY A 425 -7.47 1.04 -23.42
CA GLY A 425 -6.66 2.10 -22.83
C GLY A 425 -6.72 2.19 -21.30
N HIS A 426 -6.00 3.16 -20.80
CA HIS A 426 -6.01 3.57 -19.40
C HIS A 426 -6.19 5.08 -19.33
N HIS A 427 -6.59 5.59 -18.15
CA HIS A 427 -6.73 7.01 -17.95
C HIS A 427 -5.36 7.68 -17.69
N THR A 428 -5.13 8.84 -18.28
CA THR A 428 -4.01 9.71 -17.93
C THR A 428 -4.28 10.46 -16.62
N SER A 429 -5.55 10.71 -16.33
CA SER A 429 -6.04 11.29 -15.09
C SER A 429 -7.44 10.74 -14.80
N TYR A 430 -7.70 10.40 -13.55
CA TYR A 430 -8.98 9.85 -13.10
C TYR A 430 -10.21 10.69 -13.47
N ILE A 431 -10.03 11.99 -13.70
CA ILE A 431 -11.09 12.95 -14.07
C ILE A 431 -11.05 13.39 -15.53
N ASP A 432 -10.20 12.80 -16.37
CA ASP A 432 -10.19 13.14 -17.78
C ASP A 432 -11.41 12.59 -18.55
N ARG A 433 -11.67 13.15 -19.73
CA ARG A 433 -12.85 12.76 -20.53
C ARG A 433 -12.76 11.31 -21.00
N HIS A 434 -11.56 10.81 -21.31
CA HIS A 434 -11.38 9.42 -21.71
C HIS A 434 -11.72 8.47 -20.58
N ALA A 435 -11.26 8.75 -19.35
CA ALA A 435 -11.62 7.95 -18.18
C ALA A 435 -13.14 7.94 -17.93
N LEU A 436 -13.78 9.11 -17.99
CA LEU A 436 -15.20 9.24 -17.65
C LEU A 436 -16.16 8.67 -18.70
N PHE A 437 -15.87 8.88 -19.98
CA PHE A 437 -16.82 8.58 -21.06
C PHE A 437 -16.42 7.38 -21.93
N CYS A 438 -15.18 6.90 -21.84
CA CYS A 438 -14.71 5.74 -22.59
C CYS A 438 -14.35 4.61 -21.63
N GLU A 439 -13.25 4.74 -20.86
CA GLU A 439 -12.71 3.65 -20.05
C GLU A 439 -13.72 3.05 -19.06
N ARG A 440 -14.54 3.88 -18.41
CA ARG A 440 -15.55 3.42 -17.46
C ARG A 440 -16.80 2.84 -18.11
N SER A 441 -16.99 3.03 -19.41
CA SER A 441 -18.15 2.55 -20.16
C SER A 441 -18.00 1.09 -20.57
N SER A 442 -19.10 0.33 -20.62
CA SER A 442 -19.13 -1.04 -21.15
C SER A 442 -18.59 -1.14 -22.57
N ARG A 443 -18.66 -0.07 -23.37
CA ARG A 443 -18.13 -0.03 -24.73
C ARG A 443 -16.61 -0.13 -24.82
N ALA A 444 -15.91 0.12 -23.72
CA ALA A 444 -14.46 -0.01 -23.64
C ALA A 444 -13.99 -1.42 -23.24
N HIS A 445 -14.93 -2.35 -23.05
CA HIS A 445 -14.67 -3.69 -22.54
C HIS A 445 -15.23 -4.76 -23.46
N ASN A 446 -14.70 -5.97 -23.40
CA ASN A 446 -15.18 -7.15 -24.11
C ASN A 446 -16.40 -7.73 -23.37
N THR A 447 -17.54 -7.04 -23.46
CA THR A 447 -18.78 -7.40 -22.78
C THR A 447 -19.99 -7.24 -23.69
N ILE A 448 -21.15 -7.66 -23.25
CA ILE A 448 -22.41 -7.59 -24.02
C ILE A 448 -23.04 -6.21 -23.85
N LEU A 449 -23.46 -5.61 -24.96
CA LEU A 449 -24.32 -4.44 -25.02
C LEU A 449 -25.73 -4.84 -25.43
N VAL A 450 -26.74 -4.32 -24.77
CA VAL A 450 -28.15 -4.55 -25.14
C VAL A 450 -28.68 -3.31 -25.84
N ASN A 451 -29.10 -3.45 -27.10
CA ASN A 451 -29.51 -2.32 -27.93
C ASN A 451 -28.47 -1.19 -28.03
N GLY A 452 -27.17 -1.54 -28.02
CA GLY A 452 -26.07 -0.58 -28.02
C GLY A 452 -25.88 0.15 -26.68
N MET A 453 -26.66 -0.15 -25.66
CA MET A 453 -26.54 0.43 -24.33
C MET A 453 -25.66 -0.44 -23.44
N GLY A 454 -24.79 0.23 -22.70
CA GLY A 454 -23.93 -0.39 -21.70
C GLY A 454 -24.61 -0.47 -20.33
N GLN A 455 -23.91 -1.09 -19.42
CA GLN A 455 -24.30 -1.17 -18.00
C GLN A 455 -24.18 0.22 -17.35
N ARG A 456 -24.94 0.43 -16.30
CA ARG A 456 -24.77 1.64 -15.47
C ARG A 456 -23.43 1.54 -14.72
N ILE A 457 -22.76 2.67 -14.60
CA ILE A 457 -21.60 2.82 -13.71
C ILE A 457 -22.19 3.05 -12.32
N GLY A 458 -21.98 2.10 -11.41
CA GLY A 458 -22.43 2.15 -10.03
C GLY A 458 -21.73 3.17 -9.16
#